data_187ef0678799579d1ae03933de94dd70
#
_entry.id   187ef0678799579d1ae03933de94dd70
#
_cell.length_a   1.000
_cell.length_b   1.000
_cell.length_c   1.000
_cell.angle_alpha   90.00
_cell.angle_beta   90.00
_cell.angle_gamma   90.00
#
_symmetry.space_group_name_H-M   'P 1'
#
loop_
_entity.id
_entity.type
_entity.pdbx_description
1 polymer ?
#
loop_
_entity_poly.entity_id
_entity_poly.type
_entity_poly.pdbx_seq_one_letter_code
_entity_poly.pdbx_strand_id
1 'polypeptide(L)'
;MNHRPRICFVAPSLWPVYSGDRRIQFVGGAEVQQNYLVREFARRGYPVSLICMDFEQADPSIVDGVTVHRMHAPEAGLPVVRFLHPRLTSLWAAMCRANADIYYQRAAGSGTSFVAAFARLRRRLSVYAAASDWDFDPDLPKIRYGRDRMLFRWGLRNVSGIVVQSERQRQAVARHYRREATVVSSCYGHRGKPAIPGGVILWVGTIRGIKRPELFIDLVRRCPHYRFRLVGGAASYEGSLFDRISREAATLPNLDMTGFVPFVDVEKHFDDGSLLVNTSVSEGFPNTFLQAWSRGMPTVSFFDPDARWKEHAVGEVVGSLDDMAKCVQSLMSDEERWRRASSLCREYFAVHHSVDCAVDAYEAVFDHLGAASGTRTSFSVPGEAERKWM
;
A
#
# COMPACT_ATOMS: atom_id res chain seq x y z
N MET A 1 -6.56 -25.44 24.13
CA MET A 1 -5.94 -24.13 23.79
C MET A 1 -6.03 -23.97 22.28
N ASN A 2 -6.86 -23.05 21.78
CA ASN A 2 -6.92 -22.75 20.35
C ASN A 2 -5.60 -22.10 19.94
N HIS A 3 -4.77 -22.82 19.20
CA HIS A 3 -3.49 -22.33 18.73
C HIS A 3 -3.71 -21.43 17.51
N ARG A 4 -3.40 -20.12 17.62
CA ARG A 4 -3.45 -19.21 16.48
C ARG A 4 -2.46 -19.65 15.39
N PRO A 5 -2.83 -19.59 14.12
CA PRO A 5 -1.95 -20.02 13.03
C PRO A 5 -0.72 -19.10 12.95
N ARG A 6 0.40 -19.70 12.56
CA ARG A 6 1.63 -18.98 12.26
C ARG A 6 1.52 -18.33 10.89
N ILE A 7 1.73 -17.03 10.80
CA ILE A 7 1.63 -16.26 9.56
C ILE A 7 3.04 -15.81 9.15
N CYS A 8 3.40 -16.08 7.89
CA CYS A 8 4.66 -15.62 7.32
C CYS A 8 4.41 -14.61 6.20
N PHE A 9 4.90 -13.39 6.36
CA PHE A 9 4.89 -12.38 5.32
C PHE A 9 6.15 -12.50 4.47
N VAL A 10 6.00 -12.86 3.20
CA VAL A 10 7.07 -12.87 2.21
C VAL A 10 7.11 -11.49 1.56
N ALA A 11 7.93 -10.62 2.10
CA ALA A 11 7.98 -9.19 1.74
C ALA A 11 9.43 -8.71 1.56
N PRO A 12 10.05 -8.99 0.39
CA PRO A 12 11.48 -8.79 0.15
C PRO A 12 12.01 -7.41 0.53
N SER A 13 11.25 -6.36 0.25
CA SER A 13 11.67 -4.96 0.44
C SER A 13 11.07 -4.31 1.71
N LEU A 14 10.50 -5.10 2.63
CA LEU A 14 9.80 -4.54 3.79
C LEU A 14 10.74 -4.05 4.90
N TRP A 15 11.94 -4.63 5.04
CA TRP A 15 12.82 -4.33 6.16
C TRP A 15 13.07 -2.85 6.42
N PRO A 16 13.34 -2.00 5.41
CA PRO A 16 13.56 -0.56 5.62
C PRO A 16 12.42 0.16 6.29
N VAL A 17 11.18 -0.18 5.90
CA VAL A 17 9.96 0.40 6.48
C VAL A 17 9.73 -0.16 7.89
N TYR A 18 9.94 -1.47 8.05
CA TYR A 18 9.67 -2.18 9.29
C TYR A 18 10.64 -1.79 10.42
N SER A 19 11.94 -1.69 10.09
CA SER A 19 12.99 -1.27 11.03
C SER A 19 13.05 0.23 11.27
N GLY A 20 12.46 1.05 10.39
CA GLY A 20 12.61 2.51 10.40
C GLY A 20 13.98 2.98 9.93
N ASP A 21 14.71 2.18 9.15
CA ASP A 21 16.06 2.51 8.67
C ASP A 21 16.04 3.70 7.71
N ARG A 22 16.54 4.84 8.20
CA ARG A 22 16.57 6.11 7.45
C ARG A 22 17.59 6.15 6.30
N ARG A 23 18.52 5.19 6.24
CA ARG A 23 19.52 5.10 5.15
C ARG A 23 18.90 4.70 3.83
N ILE A 24 17.74 4.06 3.86
CA ILE A 24 17.07 3.54 2.67
C ILE A 24 16.00 4.52 2.21
N GLN A 25 16.23 5.08 1.02
CA GLN A 25 15.44 6.19 0.48
C GLN A 25 14.19 5.77 -0.32
N PHE A 26 13.97 4.47 -0.56
CA PHE A 26 12.82 4.01 -1.33
C PHE A 26 11.85 3.22 -0.46
N VAL A 27 10.59 3.67 -0.45
CA VAL A 27 9.48 3.00 0.21
C VAL A 27 8.30 2.90 -0.76
N GLY A 28 7.89 1.68 -1.06
CA GLY A 28 6.70 1.44 -1.90
C GLY A 28 5.42 1.38 -1.07
N GLY A 29 4.29 1.65 -1.73
CA GLY A 29 2.98 1.56 -1.08
C GLY A 29 2.62 0.15 -0.61
N ALA A 30 3.14 -0.89 -1.29
CA ALA A 30 2.91 -2.28 -0.90
C ALA A 30 3.61 -2.62 0.43
N GLU A 31 4.82 -2.10 0.62
CA GLU A 31 5.60 -2.28 1.85
C GLU A 31 4.92 -1.60 3.05
N VAL A 32 4.40 -0.40 2.85
CA VAL A 32 3.64 0.32 3.89
C VAL A 32 2.43 -0.49 4.33
N GLN A 33 1.65 -1.03 3.40
CA GLN A 33 0.49 -1.86 3.72
C GLN A 33 0.88 -3.13 4.47
N GLN A 34 1.93 -3.80 4.05
CA GLN A 34 2.43 -4.99 4.72
C GLN A 34 2.94 -4.68 6.14
N ASN A 35 3.59 -3.52 6.34
CA ASN A 35 4.06 -3.08 7.66
C ASN A 35 2.90 -2.96 8.67
N TYR A 36 1.77 -2.38 8.27
CA TYR A 36 0.60 -2.29 9.14
C TYR A 36 0.05 -3.67 9.49
N LEU A 37 -0.09 -4.55 8.51
CA LEU A 37 -0.62 -5.91 8.74
C LEU A 37 0.30 -6.73 9.64
N VAL A 38 1.63 -6.72 9.39
CA VAL A 38 2.62 -7.46 10.20
C VAL A 38 2.53 -7.05 11.67
N ARG A 39 2.54 -5.74 11.94
CA ARG A 39 2.48 -5.19 13.30
C ARG A 39 1.16 -5.51 13.99
N GLU A 40 0.05 -5.38 13.29
CA GLU A 40 -1.27 -5.60 13.88
C GLU A 40 -1.53 -7.08 14.15
N PHE A 41 -1.15 -8.01 13.26
CA PHE A 41 -1.22 -9.44 13.54
C PHE A 41 -0.36 -9.82 14.75
N ALA A 42 0.86 -9.28 14.85
CA ALA A 42 1.72 -9.50 16.02
C ALA A 42 1.07 -8.93 17.30
N ARG A 43 0.50 -7.71 17.26
CA ARG A 43 -0.22 -7.09 18.39
C ARG A 43 -1.43 -7.92 18.84
N ARG A 44 -2.13 -8.56 17.90
CA ARG A 44 -3.23 -9.48 18.19
C ARG A 44 -2.76 -10.83 18.71
N GLY A 45 -1.44 -11.05 18.86
CA GLY A 45 -0.85 -12.27 19.44
C GLY A 45 -0.77 -13.45 18.46
N TYR A 46 -0.77 -13.19 17.14
CA TYR A 46 -0.39 -14.21 16.16
C TYR A 46 1.12 -14.42 16.18
N PRO A 47 1.60 -15.66 16.05
CA PRO A 47 3.01 -15.91 15.77
C PRO A 47 3.33 -15.45 14.33
N VAL A 48 4.00 -14.29 14.20
CA VAL A 48 4.29 -13.68 12.90
C VAL A 48 5.75 -13.83 12.54
N SER A 49 6.02 -14.22 11.30
CA SER A 49 7.35 -14.20 10.68
C SER A 49 7.37 -13.28 9.48
N LEU A 50 8.51 -12.63 9.26
CA LEU A 50 8.79 -11.79 8.10
C LEU A 50 9.99 -12.36 7.33
N ILE A 51 9.86 -12.57 6.04
CA ILE A 51 10.97 -12.89 5.14
C ILE A 51 11.27 -11.67 4.29
N CYS A 52 12.47 -11.12 4.41
CA CYS A 52 12.94 -9.97 3.63
C CYS A 52 14.34 -10.22 3.07
N MET A 53 14.77 -9.36 2.13
CA MET A 53 16.15 -9.38 1.63
C MET A 53 17.15 -9.08 2.75
N ASP A 54 18.38 -9.42 2.51
CA ASP A 54 19.50 -9.12 3.39
C ASP A 54 19.88 -7.64 3.26
N PHE A 55 19.56 -6.87 4.29
CA PHE A 55 19.97 -5.48 4.52
C PHE A 55 20.92 -5.41 5.72
N GLU A 56 21.72 -6.44 5.95
CA GLU A 56 22.70 -6.58 7.04
C GLU A 56 22.07 -6.80 8.43
N GLN A 57 20.77 -7.07 8.53
CA GLN A 57 20.13 -7.44 9.80
C GLN A 57 20.55 -8.85 10.25
N ALA A 58 20.45 -9.14 11.55
CA ALA A 58 20.70 -10.51 12.07
C ALA A 58 19.66 -11.52 11.52
N ASP A 59 20.03 -12.82 11.42
CA ASP A 59 19.17 -13.90 10.92
C ASP A 59 19.24 -15.14 11.83
N PRO A 60 18.17 -15.52 12.54
CA PRO A 60 16.96 -14.72 12.70
C PRO A 60 17.17 -13.52 13.63
N SER A 61 16.33 -12.50 13.46
CA SER A 61 16.18 -11.41 14.43
C SER A 61 14.75 -11.34 14.93
N ILE A 62 14.55 -10.81 16.13
CA ILE A 62 13.19 -10.57 16.66
C ILE A 62 13.05 -9.07 16.87
N VAL A 63 12.05 -8.49 16.19
CA VAL A 63 11.72 -7.07 16.30
C VAL A 63 10.22 -6.94 16.54
N ASP A 64 9.84 -6.25 17.60
CA ASP A 64 8.43 -6.06 18.01
C ASP A 64 7.62 -7.37 18.06
N GLY A 65 8.24 -8.47 18.51
CA GLY A 65 7.61 -9.79 18.59
C GLY A 65 7.51 -10.56 17.27
N VAL A 66 8.02 -10.01 16.17
CA VAL A 66 8.05 -10.65 14.85
C VAL A 66 9.42 -11.28 14.59
N THR A 67 9.42 -12.55 14.17
CA THR A 67 10.66 -13.22 13.76
C THR A 67 11.01 -12.90 12.33
N VAL A 68 12.16 -12.25 12.12
CA VAL A 68 12.63 -11.83 10.80
C VAL A 68 13.68 -12.82 10.27
N HIS A 69 13.46 -13.33 9.07
CA HIS A 69 14.38 -14.22 8.35
C HIS A 69 14.92 -13.51 7.12
N ARG A 70 16.22 -13.60 6.92
CA ARG A 70 16.87 -13.11 5.70
C ARG A 70 16.75 -14.11 4.55
N MET A 71 16.63 -13.59 3.35
CA MET A 71 16.95 -14.29 2.11
C MET A 71 18.21 -13.66 1.48
N HIS A 72 18.37 -13.66 0.17
CA HIS A 72 19.56 -13.09 -0.50
C HIS A 72 19.63 -11.55 -0.35
N ALA A 73 20.84 -11.00 -0.48
CA ALA A 73 21.02 -9.54 -0.64
C ALA A 73 20.44 -9.04 -1.99
N PRO A 74 20.03 -7.76 -2.08
CA PRO A 74 19.40 -7.19 -3.29
C PRO A 74 20.22 -7.45 -4.57
N GLU A 75 21.53 -7.28 -4.53
CA GLU A 75 22.45 -7.41 -5.66
C GLU A 75 23.06 -8.81 -5.80
N ALA A 76 22.68 -9.77 -4.96
CA ALA A 76 23.31 -11.09 -4.95
C ALA A 76 23.04 -11.90 -6.22
N GLY A 77 24.07 -12.64 -6.65
CA GLY A 77 24.04 -13.65 -7.70
C GLY A 77 24.39 -13.14 -9.09
N LEU A 78 24.90 -14.06 -9.92
CA LEU A 78 25.27 -13.81 -11.30
C LEU A 78 24.02 -13.63 -12.20
N PRO A 79 24.03 -12.75 -13.20
CA PRO A 79 22.85 -12.37 -13.99
C PRO A 79 22.05 -13.54 -14.56
N VAL A 80 22.67 -14.62 -15.00
CA VAL A 80 22.00 -15.76 -15.62
C VAL A 80 21.41 -16.73 -14.57
N VAL A 81 22.19 -17.04 -13.52
CA VAL A 81 21.84 -18.04 -12.50
C VAL A 81 21.14 -17.49 -11.28
N ARG A 82 21.19 -16.17 -11.04
CA ARG A 82 20.64 -15.54 -9.83
C ARG A 82 19.16 -15.82 -9.59
N PHE A 83 18.42 -16.19 -10.62
CA PHE A 83 17.01 -16.55 -10.50
C PHE A 83 16.83 -17.84 -9.68
N LEU A 84 17.66 -18.85 -9.91
CA LEU A 84 17.66 -20.10 -9.14
C LEU A 84 18.45 -19.93 -7.85
N HIS A 85 19.71 -19.49 -7.96
CA HIS A 85 20.56 -19.24 -6.82
C HIS A 85 21.18 -17.84 -6.92
N PRO A 86 20.99 -16.98 -5.89
CA PRO A 86 20.43 -17.31 -4.57
C PRO A 86 18.91 -17.07 -4.44
N ARG A 87 18.20 -16.49 -5.43
CA ARG A 87 16.83 -15.98 -5.24
C ARG A 87 15.84 -17.05 -4.81
N LEU A 88 15.66 -18.11 -5.62
CA LEU A 88 14.73 -19.19 -5.27
C LEU A 88 15.22 -19.97 -4.04
N THR A 89 16.50 -20.34 -4.03
CA THR A 89 17.03 -21.22 -2.96
C THR A 89 17.02 -20.55 -1.60
N SER A 90 17.39 -19.27 -1.49
CA SER A 90 17.36 -18.54 -0.22
C SER A 90 15.95 -18.28 0.28
N LEU A 91 15.02 -17.92 -0.62
CA LEU A 91 13.61 -17.76 -0.27
C LEU A 91 13.03 -19.10 0.25
N TRP A 92 13.32 -20.20 -0.46
CA TRP A 92 12.86 -21.54 -0.06
C TRP A 92 13.38 -21.93 1.33
N ALA A 93 14.69 -21.71 1.58
CA ALA A 93 15.29 -21.95 2.88
C ALA A 93 14.68 -21.08 3.99
N ALA A 94 14.42 -19.79 3.70
CA ALA A 94 13.78 -18.90 4.66
C ALA A 94 12.32 -19.34 4.96
N MET A 95 11.56 -19.77 3.98
CA MET A 95 10.21 -20.32 4.19
C MET A 95 10.26 -21.63 5.03
N CYS A 96 11.28 -22.48 4.84
CA CYS A 96 11.48 -23.66 5.69
C CYS A 96 11.76 -23.26 7.15
N ARG A 97 12.60 -22.23 7.39
CA ARG A 97 12.89 -21.74 8.75
C ARG A 97 11.65 -21.10 9.40
N ALA A 98 10.90 -20.30 8.68
CA ALA A 98 9.65 -19.68 9.16
C ALA A 98 8.60 -20.73 9.54
N ASN A 99 8.55 -21.88 8.84
CA ASN A 99 7.64 -22.99 9.09
C ASN A 99 6.21 -22.55 9.46
N ALA A 100 5.66 -21.64 8.69
CA ALA A 100 4.36 -21.05 8.94
C ALA A 100 3.21 -21.90 8.40
N ASP A 101 2.00 -21.63 8.87
CA ASP A 101 0.77 -22.28 8.40
C ASP A 101 0.17 -21.53 7.20
N ILE A 102 0.40 -20.20 7.15
CA ILE A 102 -0.06 -19.30 6.11
C ILE A 102 1.14 -18.49 5.60
N TYR A 103 1.34 -18.46 4.28
CA TYR A 103 2.33 -17.64 3.60
C TYR A 103 1.62 -16.54 2.81
N TYR A 104 1.80 -15.31 3.25
CA TYR A 104 1.26 -14.11 2.58
C TYR A 104 2.32 -13.47 1.71
N GLN A 105 1.96 -13.10 0.48
CA GLN A 105 2.83 -12.37 -0.45
C GLN A 105 2.03 -11.28 -1.15
N ARG A 106 2.63 -10.10 -1.37
CA ARG A 106 2.01 -8.96 -2.04
C ARG A 106 2.84 -8.50 -3.22
N ALA A 107 2.17 -7.97 -4.24
CA ALA A 107 2.70 -7.49 -5.51
C ALA A 107 3.10 -8.59 -6.51
N ALA A 108 2.91 -8.27 -7.81
CA ALA A 108 3.13 -9.19 -8.91
C ALA A 108 4.60 -9.49 -9.15
N GLY A 109 4.93 -10.77 -9.31
CA GLY A 109 6.28 -11.23 -9.62
C GLY A 109 6.43 -12.74 -9.56
N SER A 110 7.60 -13.26 -9.94
CA SER A 110 7.92 -14.69 -9.86
C SER A 110 7.88 -15.25 -8.45
N GLY A 111 8.05 -14.42 -7.42
CA GLY A 111 7.93 -14.80 -6.02
C GLY A 111 6.59 -15.45 -5.68
N THR A 112 5.49 -15.01 -6.31
CA THR A 112 4.15 -15.60 -6.14
C THR A 112 4.14 -17.09 -6.47
N SER A 113 4.81 -17.50 -7.56
CA SER A 113 4.90 -18.92 -7.93
C SER A 113 5.71 -19.73 -6.92
N PHE A 114 6.78 -19.16 -6.39
CA PHE A 114 7.61 -19.87 -5.42
C PHE A 114 6.87 -20.09 -4.10
N VAL A 115 6.16 -19.07 -3.62
CA VAL A 115 5.31 -19.18 -2.43
C VAL A 115 4.19 -20.19 -2.64
N ALA A 116 3.50 -20.14 -3.79
CA ALA A 116 2.45 -21.09 -4.13
C ALA A 116 2.96 -22.53 -4.21
N ALA A 117 4.11 -22.76 -4.88
CA ALA A 117 4.72 -24.08 -5.00
C ALA A 117 5.14 -24.64 -3.62
N PHE A 118 5.80 -23.84 -2.81
CA PHE A 118 6.21 -24.21 -1.46
C PHE A 118 5.01 -24.58 -0.58
N ALA A 119 3.99 -23.72 -0.56
CA ALA A 119 2.81 -23.94 0.27
C ALA A 119 2.08 -25.23 -0.14
N ARG A 120 1.88 -25.46 -1.45
CA ARG A 120 1.26 -26.71 -1.96
C ARG A 120 2.06 -27.95 -1.57
N LEU A 121 3.41 -27.93 -1.74
CA LEU A 121 4.27 -29.05 -1.40
C LEU A 121 4.23 -29.36 0.10
N ARG A 122 4.15 -28.34 0.93
CA ARG A 122 4.13 -28.47 2.39
C ARG A 122 2.73 -28.56 2.98
N ARG A 123 1.68 -28.60 2.16
CA ARG A 123 0.26 -28.57 2.59
C ARG A 123 -0.04 -27.39 3.51
N ARG A 124 0.43 -26.22 3.12
CA ARG A 124 0.21 -24.93 3.80
C ARG A 124 -0.67 -24.02 2.94
N LEU A 125 -1.20 -22.97 3.53
CA LEU A 125 -1.95 -21.95 2.81
C LEU A 125 -1.01 -20.90 2.22
N SER A 126 -1.36 -20.40 1.02
CA SER A 126 -0.70 -19.26 0.39
C SER A 126 -1.73 -18.23 -0.03
N VAL A 127 -1.48 -16.97 0.32
CA VAL A 127 -2.35 -15.85 -0.03
C VAL A 127 -1.56 -14.83 -0.85
N TYR A 128 -2.05 -14.55 -2.04
CA TYR A 128 -1.58 -13.45 -2.85
C TYR A 128 -2.44 -12.22 -2.61
N ALA A 129 -1.81 -11.07 -2.32
CA ALA A 129 -2.48 -9.79 -2.22
C ALA A 129 -2.06 -8.84 -3.35
N ALA A 130 -3.00 -8.23 -4.02
CA ALA A 130 -2.75 -7.27 -5.08
C ALA A 130 -2.09 -5.98 -4.55
N ALA A 131 -1.22 -5.39 -5.35
CA ALA A 131 -0.60 -4.10 -5.07
C ALA A 131 -1.06 -3.01 -6.05
N SER A 132 -1.52 -3.37 -7.24
CA SER A 132 -2.00 -2.41 -8.24
C SER A 132 -2.92 -3.10 -9.26
N ASP A 133 -3.67 -2.29 -10.04
CA ASP A 133 -4.52 -2.79 -11.14
C ASP A 133 -3.71 -3.52 -12.21
N TRP A 134 -2.44 -3.12 -12.41
CA TRP A 134 -1.51 -3.74 -13.36
C TRP A 134 -1.17 -5.20 -13.03
N ASP A 135 -1.45 -5.66 -11.81
CA ASP A 135 -1.21 -7.05 -11.41
C ASP A 135 -2.13 -8.02 -12.16
N PHE A 136 -3.26 -7.51 -12.67
CA PHE A 136 -4.25 -8.30 -13.40
C PHE A 136 -4.39 -7.90 -14.86
N ASP A 137 -3.53 -7.02 -15.36
CA ASP A 137 -3.45 -6.71 -16.78
C ASP A 137 -2.99 -7.96 -17.56
N PRO A 138 -3.67 -8.32 -18.67
CA PRO A 138 -3.30 -9.48 -19.47
C PRO A 138 -1.84 -9.50 -19.93
N ASP A 139 -1.25 -8.35 -20.22
CA ASP A 139 0.11 -8.23 -20.71
C ASP A 139 1.15 -8.14 -19.60
N LEU A 140 0.71 -7.91 -18.34
CA LEU A 140 1.58 -7.77 -17.17
C LEU A 140 2.75 -6.81 -17.42
N PRO A 141 2.51 -5.54 -17.79
CA PRO A 141 3.54 -4.63 -18.30
C PRO A 141 4.61 -4.29 -17.26
N LYS A 142 4.32 -4.42 -15.96
CA LYS A 142 5.29 -4.23 -14.87
C LYS A 142 6.23 -5.40 -14.67
N ILE A 143 5.97 -6.57 -15.28
CA ILE A 143 6.85 -7.73 -15.21
C ILE A 143 7.70 -7.78 -16.50
N ARG A 144 8.99 -7.48 -16.35
CA ARG A 144 9.91 -7.31 -17.49
C ARG A 144 10.07 -8.58 -18.35
N TYR A 145 10.25 -9.76 -17.71
CA TYR A 145 10.63 -10.98 -18.41
C TYR A 145 9.43 -11.90 -18.65
N GLY A 146 9.30 -12.47 -19.85
CA GLY A 146 8.23 -13.40 -20.22
C GLY A 146 8.15 -14.62 -19.29
N ARG A 147 9.32 -15.17 -18.89
CA ARG A 147 9.40 -16.24 -17.90
C ARG A 147 8.69 -15.85 -16.60
N ASP A 148 8.96 -14.65 -16.07
CA ASP A 148 8.39 -14.20 -14.80
C ASP A 148 6.89 -13.94 -14.92
N ARG A 149 6.42 -13.50 -16.10
CA ARG A 149 4.98 -13.39 -16.41
C ARG A 149 4.30 -14.77 -16.39
N MET A 150 4.94 -15.76 -17.01
CA MET A 150 4.42 -17.14 -17.01
C MET A 150 4.37 -17.71 -15.58
N LEU A 151 5.43 -17.53 -14.81
CA LEU A 151 5.49 -17.97 -13.41
C LEU A 151 4.44 -17.26 -12.57
N PHE A 152 4.27 -15.96 -12.69
CA PHE A 152 3.26 -15.20 -11.96
C PHE A 152 1.84 -15.71 -12.27
N ARG A 153 1.51 -15.92 -13.55
CA ARG A 153 0.22 -16.48 -13.95
C ARG A 153 0.00 -17.88 -13.37
N TRP A 154 1.03 -18.72 -13.37
CA TRP A 154 0.97 -20.02 -12.72
C TRP A 154 0.75 -19.88 -11.21
N GLY A 155 1.48 -18.98 -10.55
CA GLY A 155 1.34 -18.66 -9.14
C GLY A 155 -0.09 -18.27 -8.78
N LEU A 156 -0.68 -17.29 -9.49
CA LEU A 156 -2.04 -16.83 -9.27
C LEU A 156 -3.09 -17.96 -9.41
N ARG A 157 -2.86 -18.92 -10.32
CA ARG A 157 -3.75 -20.08 -10.47
C ARG A 157 -3.61 -21.09 -9.33
N ASN A 158 -2.50 -21.07 -8.59
CA ASN A 158 -2.14 -22.11 -7.62
C ASN A 158 -2.05 -21.63 -6.17
N VAL A 159 -2.14 -20.33 -5.88
CA VAL A 159 -2.28 -19.83 -4.50
C VAL A 159 -3.62 -20.28 -3.92
N SER A 160 -3.68 -20.45 -2.61
CA SER A 160 -4.90 -20.83 -1.90
C SER A 160 -5.97 -19.75 -1.99
N GLY A 161 -5.58 -18.49 -1.80
CA GLY A 161 -6.48 -17.34 -1.88
C GLY A 161 -5.88 -16.16 -2.61
N ILE A 162 -6.74 -15.32 -3.20
CA ILE A 162 -6.39 -14.05 -3.83
C ILE A 162 -7.15 -12.95 -3.11
N VAL A 163 -6.42 -11.95 -2.65
CA VAL A 163 -6.96 -10.73 -2.03
C VAL A 163 -6.69 -9.55 -2.96
N VAL A 164 -7.69 -8.72 -3.15
CA VAL A 164 -7.65 -7.53 -4.02
C VAL A 164 -8.12 -6.30 -3.26
N GLN A 165 -7.82 -5.12 -3.78
CA GLN A 165 -8.09 -3.84 -3.10
C GLN A 165 -9.42 -3.21 -3.51
N SER A 166 -10.00 -3.64 -4.64
CA SER A 166 -11.20 -3.04 -5.22
C SER A 166 -12.05 -4.08 -5.95
N GLU A 167 -13.31 -3.74 -6.14
CA GLU A 167 -14.24 -4.54 -6.94
C GLU A 167 -13.79 -4.67 -8.39
N ARG A 168 -13.20 -3.61 -8.95
CA ARG A 168 -12.60 -3.62 -10.30
C ARG A 168 -11.51 -4.70 -10.42
N GLN A 169 -10.62 -4.80 -9.44
CA GLN A 169 -9.59 -5.84 -9.41
C GLN A 169 -10.20 -7.22 -9.25
N ARG A 170 -11.25 -7.39 -8.44
CA ARG A 170 -11.99 -8.67 -8.30
C ARG A 170 -12.54 -9.15 -9.62
N GLN A 171 -13.19 -8.26 -10.36
CA GLN A 171 -13.70 -8.55 -11.69
C GLN A 171 -12.60 -8.90 -12.69
N ALA A 172 -11.45 -8.23 -12.62
CA ALA A 172 -10.29 -8.54 -13.47
C ALA A 172 -9.73 -9.95 -13.17
N VAL A 173 -9.63 -10.34 -11.90
CA VAL A 173 -9.24 -11.71 -11.50
C VAL A 173 -10.22 -12.75 -12.06
N ALA A 174 -11.51 -12.53 -11.89
CA ALA A 174 -12.54 -13.45 -12.41
C ALA A 174 -12.45 -13.57 -13.93
N ARG A 175 -12.29 -12.46 -14.66
CA ARG A 175 -12.22 -12.41 -16.12
C ARG A 175 -10.97 -13.07 -16.69
N HIS A 176 -9.79 -12.77 -16.14
CA HIS A 176 -8.51 -13.16 -16.76
C HIS A 176 -7.92 -14.45 -16.18
N TYR A 177 -8.24 -14.77 -14.93
CA TYR A 177 -7.69 -15.94 -14.23
C TYR A 177 -8.73 -17.00 -13.90
N ARG A 178 -10.04 -16.73 -14.08
CA ARG A 178 -11.16 -17.60 -13.72
C ARG A 178 -11.06 -18.08 -12.27
N ARG A 179 -10.69 -17.15 -11.38
CA ARG A 179 -10.55 -17.37 -9.97
C ARG A 179 -11.42 -16.39 -9.19
N GLU A 180 -11.83 -16.79 -8.01
CA GLU A 180 -12.43 -15.89 -7.02
C GLU A 180 -11.35 -15.12 -6.29
N ALA A 181 -11.69 -13.90 -5.87
CA ALA A 181 -10.85 -13.03 -5.05
C ALA A 181 -11.71 -12.33 -4.00
N THR A 182 -11.16 -12.11 -2.83
CA THR A 182 -11.81 -11.36 -1.75
C THR A 182 -11.31 -9.92 -1.76
N VAL A 183 -12.25 -8.97 -1.68
CA VAL A 183 -11.89 -7.55 -1.57
C VAL A 183 -11.54 -7.24 -0.11
N VAL A 184 -10.31 -6.77 0.12
CA VAL A 184 -9.84 -6.22 1.38
C VAL A 184 -9.20 -4.87 1.10
N SER A 185 -9.79 -3.82 1.60
CA SER A 185 -9.32 -2.45 1.38
C SER A 185 -7.93 -2.23 1.96
N SER A 186 -7.15 -1.37 1.32
CA SER A 186 -5.90 -0.86 1.90
C SER A 186 -6.17 -0.15 3.21
N CYS A 187 -5.27 -0.29 4.19
CA CYS A 187 -5.45 0.27 5.51
C CYS A 187 -4.37 1.29 5.88
N TYR A 188 -4.64 2.05 6.93
CA TYR A 188 -3.69 3.02 7.47
C TYR A 188 -3.85 3.13 8.98
N GLY A 189 -2.74 3.15 9.72
CA GLY A 189 -2.71 3.05 11.18
C GLY A 189 -2.30 4.33 11.91
N HIS A 190 -2.08 5.43 11.21
CA HIS A 190 -1.59 6.63 11.86
C HIS A 190 -2.70 7.42 12.56
N ARG A 191 -2.34 8.06 13.69
CA ARG A 191 -3.19 9.00 14.45
C ARG A 191 -2.56 10.38 14.42
N GLY A 192 -2.61 11.04 13.24
CA GLY A 192 -2.15 12.42 13.10
C GLY A 192 -3.15 13.44 13.65
N LYS A 193 -2.75 14.71 13.62
CA LYS A 193 -3.66 15.80 13.97
C LYS A 193 -4.80 15.88 12.95
N PRO A 194 -6.03 16.19 13.38
CA PRO A 194 -7.11 16.50 12.45
C PRO A 194 -6.71 17.64 11.52
N ALA A 195 -7.07 17.52 10.24
CA ALA A 195 -6.89 18.60 9.28
C ALA A 195 -7.79 19.80 9.66
N ILE A 196 -7.34 20.99 9.34
CA ILE A 196 -8.05 22.24 9.61
C ILE A 196 -8.27 23.01 8.30
N PRO A 197 -9.36 23.79 8.18
CA PRO A 197 -9.56 24.65 7.00
C PRO A 197 -8.51 25.75 6.93
N GLY A 198 -8.20 26.24 5.72
CA GLY A 198 -7.27 27.34 5.51
C GLY A 198 -5.77 27.00 5.67
N GLY A 199 -5.42 25.74 5.87
CA GLY A 199 -4.05 25.26 5.97
C GLY A 199 -3.32 25.18 4.61
N VAL A 200 -2.29 24.34 4.55
CA VAL A 200 -1.46 24.13 3.35
C VAL A 200 -2.14 23.14 2.39
N ILE A 201 -2.03 23.40 1.09
CA ILE A 201 -2.43 22.45 0.05
C ILE A 201 -1.23 21.55 -0.27
N LEU A 202 -1.41 20.24 -0.12
CA LEU A 202 -0.34 19.25 -0.21
C LEU A 202 -0.36 18.50 -1.54
N TRP A 203 0.83 18.21 -2.05
CA TRP A 203 1.08 17.14 -3.00
C TRP A 203 2.18 16.25 -2.41
N VAL A 204 1.94 14.94 -2.32
CA VAL A 204 2.85 14.00 -1.66
C VAL A 204 3.10 12.81 -2.56
N GLY A 205 4.37 12.54 -2.87
CA GLY A 205 4.75 11.37 -3.67
C GLY A 205 6.14 11.45 -4.27
N THR A 206 6.65 10.32 -4.73
CA THR A 206 7.91 10.30 -5.52
C THR A 206 7.70 11.04 -6.84
N ILE A 207 8.60 11.92 -7.21
CA ILE A 207 8.53 12.70 -8.46
C ILE A 207 8.82 11.75 -9.63
N ARG A 208 7.75 11.45 -10.40
CA ARG A 208 7.74 10.57 -11.57
C ARG A 208 6.74 11.07 -12.59
N GLY A 209 6.99 10.80 -13.88
CA GLY A 209 6.13 11.25 -14.98
C GLY A 209 4.67 10.80 -14.84
N ILE A 210 4.40 9.58 -14.36
CA ILE A 210 3.03 9.10 -14.12
C ILE A 210 2.26 9.93 -13.08
N LYS A 211 2.97 10.62 -12.17
CA LYS A 211 2.36 11.47 -11.13
C LYS A 211 2.14 12.91 -11.55
N ARG A 212 2.66 13.30 -12.72
CA ARG A 212 2.49 14.62 -13.35
C ARG A 212 2.71 15.79 -12.37
N PRO A 213 3.87 15.88 -11.69
CA PRO A 213 4.14 16.96 -10.75
C PRO A 213 4.13 18.35 -11.40
N GLU A 214 4.38 18.44 -12.72
CA GLU A 214 4.27 19.66 -13.52
C GLU A 214 2.86 20.27 -13.45
N LEU A 215 1.81 19.46 -13.43
CA LEU A 215 0.44 19.97 -13.29
C LEU A 215 0.17 20.55 -11.90
N PHE A 216 0.86 20.04 -10.87
CA PHE A 216 0.79 20.66 -9.55
C PHE A 216 1.48 22.02 -9.54
N ILE A 217 2.66 22.17 -10.18
CA ILE A 217 3.31 23.47 -10.38
C ILE A 217 2.40 24.46 -11.09
N ASP A 218 1.71 24.03 -12.14
CA ASP A 218 0.77 24.87 -12.87
C ASP A 218 -0.47 25.23 -12.03
N LEU A 219 -0.94 24.34 -11.17
CA LEU A 219 -2.00 24.64 -10.19
C LEU A 219 -1.55 25.73 -9.20
N VAL A 220 -0.32 25.66 -8.69
CA VAL A 220 0.26 26.67 -7.78
C VAL A 220 0.25 28.04 -8.42
N ARG A 221 0.63 28.15 -9.70
CA ARG A 221 0.60 29.41 -10.47
C ARG A 221 -0.81 29.98 -10.61
N ARG A 222 -1.84 29.11 -10.74
CA ARG A 222 -3.26 29.52 -10.89
C ARG A 222 -3.92 29.93 -9.58
N CYS A 223 -3.30 29.57 -8.44
CA CYS A 223 -3.85 29.80 -7.12
C CYS A 223 -2.86 30.57 -6.21
N PRO A 224 -2.43 31.79 -6.57
CA PRO A 224 -1.32 32.51 -5.92
C PRO A 224 -1.62 32.91 -4.46
N HIS A 225 -2.87 32.93 -4.06
CA HIS A 225 -3.31 33.35 -2.72
C HIS A 225 -3.24 32.22 -1.67
N TYR A 226 -3.01 30.95 -2.09
CA TYR A 226 -2.93 29.82 -1.20
C TYR A 226 -1.49 29.35 -1.06
N ARG A 227 -1.20 28.70 0.10
CA ARG A 227 0.10 28.09 0.36
C ARG A 227 0.09 26.64 -0.07
N PHE A 228 1.15 26.24 -0.74
CA PHE A 228 1.32 24.88 -1.26
C PHE A 228 2.58 24.23 -0.70
N ARG A 229 2.55 22.91 -0.56
CA ARG A 229 3.74 22.11 -0.24
C ARG A 229 3.81 20.88 -1.12
N LEU A 230 4.98 20.68 -1.76
CA LEU A 230 5.34 19.51 -2.51
C LEU A 230 6.30 18.66 -1.69
N VAL A 231 5.86 17.49 -1.24
CA VAL A 231 6.66 16.55 -0.45
C VAL A 231 7.05 15.37 -1.32
N GLY A 232 8.33 15.27 -1.70
CA GLY A 232 8.79 14.16 -2.50
C GLY A 232 10.16 14.36 -3.13
N GLY A 233 10.90 13.26 -3.22
CA GLY A 233 12.21 13.18 -3.87
C GLY A 233 12.15 12.60 -5.29
N ALA A 234 13.30 12.59 -5.95
CA ALA A 234 13.48 11.98 -7.26
C ALA A 234 13.24 10.47 -7.23
N ALA A 235 12.63 9.92 -8.27
CA ALA A 235 12.77 8.50 -8.56
C ALA A 235 14.20 8.22 -9.07
N SER A 236 14.73 7.03 -8.79
CA SER A 236 16.11 6.65 -9.10
C SER A 236 16.49 6.77 -10.59
N TYR A 237 15.51 6.84 -11.47
CA TYR A 237 15.70 6.90 -12.94
C TYR A 237 15.08 8.15 -13.59
N GLU A 238 14.56 9.12 -12.82
CA GLU A 238 13.92 10.35 -13.34
C GLU A 238 14.51 11.63 -12.70
N GLY A 239 15.84 11.66 -12.50
CA GLY A 239 16.53 12.80 -11.91
C GLY A 239 16.32 14.11 -12.68
N SER A 240 16.31 14.08 -14.00
CA SER A 240 16.09 15.26 -14.85
C SER A 240 14.69 15.89 -14.66
N LEU A 241 13.67 15.07 -14.40
CA LEU A 241 12.33 15.57 -14.05
C LEU A 241 12.36 16.28 -12.70
N PHE A 242 13.02 15.68 -11.70
CA PHE A 242 13.17 16.28 -10.38
C PHE A 242 13.87 17.63 -10.45
N ASP A 243 14.99 17.72 -11.19
CA ASP A 243 15.75 18.98 -11.34
C ASP A 243 14.91 20.08 -12.01
N ARG A 244 14.09 19.71 -13.01
CA ARG A 244 13.18 20.65 -13.66
C ARG A 244 12.12 21.15 -12.69
N ILE A 245 11.43 20.26 -11.98
CA ILE A 245 10.40 20.61 -10.99
C ILE A 245 10.99 21.46 -9.89
N SER A 246 12.19 21.15 -9.38
CA SER A 246 12.87 21.93 -8.34
C SER A 246 13.19 23.36 -8.79
N ARG A 247 13.66 23.54 -10.02
CA ARG A 247 13.92 24.89 -10.58
C ARG A 247 12.63 25.70 -10.73
N GLU A 248 11.55 25.08 -11.20
CA GLU A 248 10.26 25.75 -11.33
C GLU A 248 9.66 26.09 -9.96
N ALA A 249 9.73 25.17 -9.00
CA ALA A 249 9.27 25.40 -7.63
C ALA A 249 9.98 26.60 -6.96
N ALA A 250 11.28 26.72 -7.16
CA ALA A 250 12.08 27.82 -6.59
C ALA A 250 11.64 29.24 -7.08
N THR A 251 10.90 29.33 -8.18
CA THR A 251 10.35 30.59 -8.68
C THR A 251 9.00 30.98 -8.08
N LEU A 252 8.38 30.10 -7.29
CA LEU A 252 7.03 30.27 -6.76
C LEU A 252 7.04 30.59 -5.27
N PRO A 253 6.74 31.82 -4.86
CA PRO A 253 6.87 32.26 -3.46
C PRO A 253 5.84 31.57 -2.52
N ASN A 254 4.78 30.99 -3.09
CA ASN A 254 3.71 30.31 -2.37
C ASN A 254 3.87 28.77 -2.36
N LEU A 255 5.00 28.24 -2.84
CA LEU A 255 5.30 26.79 -2.86
C LEU A 255 6.54 26.47 -2.00
N ASP A 256 6.34 25.58 -1.03
CA ASP A 256 7.40 24.94 -0.26
C ASP A 256 7.68 23.55 -0.88
N MET A 257 8.89 23.31 -1.37
CA MET A 257 9.33 22.02 -1.89
C MET A 257 10.36 21.39 -0.95
N THR A 258 9.97 20.30 -0.27
CA THR A 258 10.80 19.67 0.77
C THR A 258 11.91 18.78 0.20
N GLY A 259 11.78 18.32 -1.04
CA GLY A 259 12.61 17.25 -1.56
C GLY A 259 12.27 15.88 -0.93
N PHE A 260 13.24 14.98 -0.88
CA PHE A 260 13.07 13.68 -0.25
C PHE A 260 12.87 13.81 1.26
N VAL A 261 11.81 13.16 1.75
CA VAL A 261 11.51 13.03 3.18
C VAL A 261 11.44 11.54 3.51
N PRO A 262 12.16 11.05 4.55
CA PRO A 262 12.03 9.68 5.03
C PRO A 262 10.57 9.36 5.38
N PHE A 263 10.11 8.13 5.09
CA PHE A 263 8.70 7.75 5.28
C PHE A 263 8.18 8.04 6.70
N VAL A 264 8.99 7.81 7.72
CA VAL A 264 8.65 8.06 9.13
C VAL A 264 8.42 9.55 9.45
N ASP A 265 8.95 10.45 8.65
CA ASP A 265 8.84 11.90 8.83
C ASP A 265 7.78 12.54 7.92
N VAL A 266 7.28 11.81 6.90
CA VAL A 266 6.26 12.32 5.94
C VAL A 266 5.00 12.78 6.68
N GLU A 267 4.62 12.08 7.74
CA GLU A 267 3.43 12.36 8.53
C GLU A 267 3.35 13.79 9.06
N LYS A 268 4.49 14.35 9.46
CA LYS A 268 4.58 15.73 9.98
C LYS A 268 4.15 16.79 8.95
N HIS A 269 4.30 16.48 7.66
CA HIS A 269 3.91 17.39 6.59
C HIS A 269 2.40 17.44 6.35
N PHE A 270 1.64 16.47 6.90
CA PHE A 270 0.19 16.50 6.86
C PHE A 270 -0.43 17.31 8.02
N ASP A 271 0.33 17.59 9.09
CA ASP A 271 -0.22 18.16 10.34
C ASP A 271 -0.76 19.60 10.20
N ASP A 272 -0.27 20.36 9.22
CA ASP A 272 -0.74 21.70 8.87
C ASP A 272 -1.46 21.73 7.51
N GLY A 273 -1.71 20.55 6.94
CA GLY A 273 -2.40 20.40 5.66
C GLY A 273 -3.92 20.59 5.78
N SER A 274 -4.50 21.18 4.76
CA SER A 274 -5.93 21.40 4.62
C SER A 274 -6.55 20.62 3.47
N LEU A 275 -5.80 20.37 2.42
CA LEU A 275 -6.24 19.72 1.20
C LEU A 275 -5.09 18.91 0.59
N LEU A 276 -5.38 17.72 0.10
CA LEU A 276 -4.43 16.94 -0.70
C LEU A 276 -4.82 16.94 -2.16
N VAL A 277 -3.88 17.32 -3.02
CA VAL A 277 -4.04 17.26 -4.48
C VAL A 277 -3.25 16.08 -5.03
N ASN A 278 -3.87 15.31 -5.92
CA ASN A 278 -3.22 14.22 -6.65
C ASN A 278 -3.38 14.43 -8.16
N THR A 279 -2.26 14.57 -8.85
CA THR A 279 -2.21 14.82 -10.30
C THR A 279 -1.91 13.56 -11.13
N SER A 280 -1.87 12.38 -10.51
CA SER A 280 -1.52 11.11 -11.16
C SER A 280 -2.46 10.76 -12.32
N VAL A 281 -1.91 10.11 -13.35
CA VAL A 281 -2.71 9.53 -14.43
C VAL A 281 -3.48 8.30 -13.94
N SER A 282 -2.83 7.49 -13.12
CA SER A 282 -3.37 6.25 -12.60
C SER A 282 -2.67 5.87 -11.30
N GLU A 283 -3.44 5.36 -10.36
CA GLU A 283 -2.96 4.77 -9.11
C GLU A 283 -3.61 3.40 -8.90
N GLY A 284 -3.06 2.58 -8.01
CA GLY A 284 -3.82 1.48 -7.42
C GLY A 284 -4.84 2.05 -6.44
N PHE A 285 -4.47 2.04 -5.12
CA PHE A 285 -5.15 2.89 -4.14
C PHE A 285 -4.09 3.73 -3.42
N PRO A 286 -4.09 5.07 -3.54
CA PRO A 286 -3.02 5.90 -3.00
C PRO A 286 -3.00 5.88 -1.47
N ASN A 287 -1.87 5.47 -0.87
CA ASN A 287 -1.70 5.58 0.58
C ASN A 287 -1.83 7.03 1.07
N THR A 288 -1.48 8.00 0.23
CA THR A 288 -1.62 9.43 0.56
C THR A 288 -3.07 9.86 0.77
N PHE A 289 -4.03 9.19 0.11
CA PHE A 289 -5.46 9.41 0.38
C PHE A 289 -5.83 8.91 1.78
N LEU A 290 -5.32 7.74 2.18
CA LEU A 290 -5.56 7.22 3.52
C LEU A 290 -4.93 8.13 4.59
N GLN A 291 -3.74 8.67 4.33
CA GLN A 291 -3.08 9.65 5.18
C GLN A 291 -3.92 10.93 5.33
N ALA A 292 -4.47 11.42 4.23
CA ALA A 292 -5.34 12.59 4.21
C ALA A 292 -6.69 12.31 4.90
N TRP A 293 -7.40 11.26 4.48
CA TRP A 293 -8.75 10.95 4.98
C TRP A 293 -8.77 10.56 6.46
N SER A 294 -7.73 9.90 6.97
CA SER A 294 -7.61 9.63 8.41
C SER A 294 -7.60 10.90 9.27
N ARG A 295 -7.19 12.02 8.70
CA ARG A 295 -7.19 13.35 9.32
C ARG A 295 -8.45 14.17 8.99
N GLY A 296 -9.30 13.68 8.11
CA GLY A 296 -10.40 14.45 7.54
C GLY A 296 -9.94 15.51 6.57
N MET A 297 -8.81 15.31 5.90
CA MET A 297 -8.32 16.19 4.85
C MET A 297 -8.96 15.80 3.53
N PRO A 298 -9.77 16.68 2.89
CA PRO A 298 -10.34 16.41 1.58
C PRO A 298 -9.27 16.20 0.51
N THR A 299 -9.63 15.49 -0.56
CA THR A 299 -8.74 15.23 -1.71
C THR A 299 -9.33 15.76 -3.00
N VAL A 300 -8.47 16.26 -3.91
CA VAL A 300 -8.84 16.61 -5.28
C VAL A 300 -7.92 15.87 -6.23
N SER A 301 -8.47 15.13 -7.21
CA SER A 301 -7.68 14.27 -8.09
C SER A 301 -8.20 14.19 -9.50
N PHE A 302 -7.33 13.80 -10.45
CA PHE A 302 -7.72 13.47 -11.82
C PHE A 302 -8.24 12.03 -11.97
N PHE A 303 -7.99 11.18 -11.00
CA PHE A 303 -8.46 9.80 -11.06
C PHE A 303 -9.54 9.54 -10.00
N ASP A 304 -10.51 8.69 -10.32
CA ASP A 304 -11.53 8.25 -9.38
C ASP A 304 -11.03 7.06 -8.55
N PRO A 305 -10.87 7.22 -7.21
CA PRO A 305 -10.53 6.11 -6.33
C PRO A 305 -11.69 5.13 -6.11
N ASP A 306 -12.85 5.37 -6.72
CA ASP A 306 -14.10 4.62 -6.53
C ASP A 306 -14.57 4.59 -5.05
N ALA A 307 -14.25 5.64 -4.31
CA ALA A 307 -14.63 5.79 -2.90
C ALA A 307 -16.00 6.48 -2.80
N ARG A 308 -16.96 5.78 -2.24
CA ARG A 308 -18.34 6.28 -2.05
C ARG A 308 -18.79 6.03 -0.60
N TRP A 309 -19.45 7.03 -0.03
CA TRP A 309 -20.00 6.95 1.31
C TRP A 309 -21.38 7.61 1.37
N LYS A 310 -22.42 6.87 1.77
CA LYS A 310 -23.81 7.39 1.82
C LYS A 310 -24.19 8.11 0.49
N GLU A 311 -23.94 7.46 -0.63
CA GLU A 311 -24.20 7.95 -2.01
C GLU A 311 -23.33 9.15 -2.47
N HIS A 312 -22.43 9.65 -1.61
CA HIS A 312 -21.52 10.74 -1.96
C HIS A 312 -20.12 10.22 -2.33
N ALA A 313 -19.48 10.85 -3.31
CA ALA A 313 -18.07 10.60 -3.61
C ALA A 313 -17.20 11.11 -2.46
N VAL A 314 -16.19 10.34 -2.07
CA VAL A 314 -15.18 10.72 -1.08
C VAL A 314 -13.98 11.32 -1.79
N GLY A 315 -13.81 12.63 -1.65
CA GLY A 315 -12.89 13.41 -2.46
C GLY A 315 -13.55 13.91 -3.77
N GLU A 316 -12.92 14.87 -4.39
CA GLU A 316 -13.38 15.49 -5.63
C GLU A 316 -12.57 14.93 -6.81
N VAL A 317 -13.27 14.49 -7.86
CA VAL A 317 -12.66 14.03 -9.11
C VAL A 317 -12.91 15.04 -10.21
N VAL A 318 -11.86 15.48 -10.87
CA VAL A 318 -11.94 16.57 -11.86
C VAL A 318 -11.33 16.15 -13.21
N GLY A 319 -11.84 16.73 -14.29
CA GLY A 319 -11.43 16.37 -15.64
C GLY A 319 -10.29 17.22 -16.21
N SER A 320 -10.07 18.41 -15.67
CA SER A 320 -9.08 19.36 -16.18
C SER A 320 -8.37 20.12 -15.06
N LEU A 321 -7.25 20.76 -15.41
CA LEU A 321 -6.50 21.59 -14.47
C LEU A 321 -7.30 22.86 -14.08
N ASP A 322 -8.13 23.39 -14.97
CA ASP A 322 -9.01 24.51 -14.67
C ASP A 322 -10.09 24.12 -13.65
N ASP A 323 -10.66 22.93 -13.79
CA ASP A 323 -11.63 22.42 -12.84
C ASP A 323 -10.98 22.11 -11.49
N MET A 324 -9.72 21.62 -11.51
CA MET A 324 -8.94 21.41 -10.30
C MET A 324 -8.70 22.74 -9.55
N ALA A 325 -8.31 23.78 -10.26
CA ALA A 325 -8.10 25.09 -9.67
C ALA A 325 -9.40 25.66 -9.07
N LYS A 326 -10.53 25.57 -9.79
CA LYS A 326 -11.85 26.01 -9.29
C LYS A 326 -12.27 25.20 -8.05
N CYS A 327 -12.08 23.90 -8.07
CA CYS A 327 -12.41 23.03 -6.96
C CYS A 327 -11.57 23.35 -5.71
N VAL A 328 -10.25 23.50 -5.87
CA VAL A 328 -9.33 23.92 -4.81
C VAL A 328 -9.76 25.28 -4.24
N GLN A 329 -9.99 26.29 -5.07
CA GLN A 329 -10.44 27.61 -4.63
C GLN A 329 -11.75 27.55 -3.84
N SER A 330 -12.72 26.78 -4.33
CA SER A 330 -14.02 26.62 -3.66
C SER A 330 -13.89 25.92 -2.29
N LEU A 331 -13.09 24.85 -2.19
CA LEU A 331 -12.84 24.17 -0.90
C LEU A 331 -12.07 25.05 0.08
N MET A 332 -11.14 25.89 -0.40
CA MET A 332 -10.32 26.71 0.46
C MET A 332 -11.02 28.02 0.89
N SER A 333 -12.02 28.50 0.15
CA SER A 333 -12.77 29.73 0.46
C SER A 333 -14.09 29.48 1.21
N ASP A 334 -14.66 28.27 1.11
CA ASP A 334 -15.90 27.88 1.78
C ASP A 334 -15.62 26.87 2.89
N GLU A 335 -15.52 27.37 4.11
CA GLU A 335 -15.24 26.55 5.30
C GLU A 335 -16.33 25.50 5.57
N GLU A 336 -17.58 25.80 5.27
CA GLU A 336 -18.69 24.87 5.50
C GLU A 336 -18.63 23.70 4.50
N ARG A 337 -18.35 24.00 3.22
CA ARG A 337 -18.10 22.97 2.21
C ARG A 337 -16.91 22.10 2.61
N TRP A 338 -15.81 22.72 3.05
CA TRP A 338 -14.63 22.00 3.52
C TRP A 338 -14.97 21.07 4.69
N ARG A 339 -15.72 21.55 5.69
CA ARG A 339 -16.10 20.75 6.87
C ARG A 339 -16.98 19.56 6.49
N ARG A 340 -17.91 19.72 5.55
CA ARG A 340 -18.73 18.61 5.03
C ARG A 340 -17.85 17.55 4.35
N ALA A 341 -16.94 17.97 3.47
CA ALA A 341 -16.01 17.06 2.80
C ALA A 341 -15.08 16.36 3.81
N SER A 342 -14.61 17.08 4.82
CA SER A 342 -13.78 16.56 5.91
C SER A 342 -14.49 15.47 6.70
N SER A 343 -15.75 15.67 7.09
CA SER A 343 -16.55 14.67 7.81
C SER A 343 -16.72 13.39 6.99
N LEU A 344 -17.05 13.56 5.70
CA LEU A 344 -17.22 12.44 4.78
C LEU A 344 -15.94 11.60 4.66
N CYS A 345 -14.78 12.25 4.54
CA CYS A 345 -13.48 11.57 4.49
C CYS A 345 -13.21 10.74 5.76
N ARG A 346 -13.44 11.33 6.96
CA ARG A 346 -13.22 10.65 8.24
C ARG A 346 -14.16 9.47 8.45
N GLU A 347 -15.45 9.64 8.16
CA GLU A 347 -16.45 8.58 8.31
C GLU A 347 -16.12 7.39 7.40
N TYR A 348 -15.82 7.66 6.14
CA TYR A 348 -15.43 6.63 5.18
C TYR A 348 -14.16 5.88 5.60
N PHE A 349 -13.13 6.64 5.99
CA PHE A 349 -11.87 6.07 6.45
C PHE A 349 -12.08 5.17 7.67
N ALA A 350 -12.83 5.62 8.67
CA ALA A 350 -13.04 4.87 9.89
C ALA A 350 -13.71 3.50 9.66
N VAL A 351 -14.63 3.43 8.68
CA VAL A 351 -15.38 2.21 8.39
C VAL A 351 -14.60 1.27 7.45
N HIS A 352 -13.82 1.80 6.49
CA HIS A 352 -13.26 0.97 5.41
C HIS A 352 -11.76 0.79 5.44
N HIS A 353 -11.03 1.66 6.15
CA HIS A 353 -9.57 1.76 6.00
C HIS A 353 -8.77 1.71 7.31
N SER A 354 -9.42 1.43 8.43
CA SER A 354 -8.69 1.16 9.67
C SER A 354 -7.89 -0.14 9.57
N VAL A 355 -6.79 -0.23 10.31
CA VAL A 355 -5.96 -1.45 10.33
C VAL A 355 -6.74 -2.61 10.96
N ASP A 356 -7.56 -2.31 11.97
CA ASP A 356 -8.42 -3.33 12.61
C ASP A 356 -9.40 -3.95 11.60
N CYS A 357 -10.13 -3.12 10.81
CA CYS A 357 -11.02 -3.63 9.76
C CYS A 357 -10.30 -4.49 8.71
N ALA A 358 -9.10 -4.07 8.30
CA ALA A 358 -8.33 -4.85 7.32
C ALA A 358 -7.91 -6.20 7.90
N VAL A 359 -7.44 -6.24 9.15
CA VAL A 359 -7.01 -7.49 9.78
C VAL A 359 -8.21 -8.40 10.05
N ASP A 360 -9.36 -7.87 10.49
CA ASP A 360 -10.61 -8.65 10.63
C ASP A 360 -10.99 -9.32 9.30
N ALA A 361 -10.89 -8.58 8.19
CA ALA A 361 -11.17 -9.12 6.86
C ALA A 361 -10.16 -10.20 6.45
N TYR A 362 -8.87 -10.02 6.76
CA TYR A 362 -7.85 -11.07 6.52
C TYR A 362 -8.06 -12.30 7.41
N GLU A 363 -8.45 -12.14 8.66
CA GLU A 363 -8.81 -13.25 9.54
C GLU A 363 -9.95 -14.07 8.92
N ALA A 364 -11.01 -13.41 8.42
CA ALA A 364 -12.11 -14.09 7.73
C ALA A 364 -11.65 -14.83 6.46
N VAL A 365 -10.72 -14.25 5.68
CA VAL A 365 -10.12 -14.93 4.52
C VAL A 365 -9.37 -16.18 4.95
N PHE A 366 -8.54 -16.09 5.99
CA PHE A 366 -7.76 -17.23 6.47
C PHE A 366 -8.64 -18.34 7.01
N ASP A 367 -9.72 -18.01 7.74
CA ASP A 367 -10.73 -18.97 8.22
C ASP A 367 -11.41 -19.72 7.07
N HIS A 368 -11.86 -18.96 6.06
CA HIS A 368 -12.50 -19.56 4.89
C HIS A 368 -11.56 -20.53 4.16
N LEU A 369 -10.30 -20.15 3.95
CA LEU A 369 -9.30 -20.99 3.29
C LEU A 369 -8.93 -22.20 4.14
N GLY A 370 -8.84 -22.07 5.45
CA GLY A 370 -8.58 -23.15 6.39
C GLY A 370 -9.69 -24.19 6.38
N ALA A 371 -10.94 -23.76 6.43
CA ALA A 371 -12.11 -24.63 6.36
C ALA A 371 -12.17 -25.41 5.02
N ALA A 372 -11.92 -24.74 3.90
CA ALA A 372 -11.91 -25.34 2.57
C ALA A 372 -10.79 -26.38 2.38
N SER A 373 -9.65 -26.24 3.07
CA SER A 373 -8.49 -27.13 2.98
C SER A 373 -8.55 -28.34 3.94
N GLY A 374 -9.55 -28.42 4.80
CA GLY A 374 -9.64 -29.45 5.85
C GLY A 374 -8.57 -29.31 6.94
N THR A 375 -7.81 -28.22 6.93
CA THR A 375 -6.83 -27.90 7.97
C THR A 375 -7.59 -27.27 9.13
N ARG A 376 -7.75 -27.98 10.25
CA ARG A 376 -8.37 -27.44 11.47
C ARG A 376 -7.50 -26.33 12.07
N THR A 377 -7.66 -25.14 11.56
CA THR A 377 -7.23 -23.90 12.23
C THR A 377 -8.52 -23.22 12.69
N SER A 378 -8.90 -23.42 13.95
CA SER A 378 -10.04 -22.69 14.51
C SER A 378 -9.56 -21.30 14.95
N PHE A 379 -9.97 -20.31 14.21
CA PHE A 379 -9.86 -18.91 14.60
C PHE A 379 -11.10 -18.56 15.45
N SER A 380 -11.14 -18.89 16.74
CA SER A 380 -12.20 -18.42 17.59
C SER A 380 -11.91 -16.97 17.97
N VAL A 381 -12.74 -16.07 17.49
CA VAL A 381 -12.87 -14.70 18.00
C VAL A 381 -13.20 -14.78 19.50
N PRO A 382 -12.46 -14.12 20.40
CA PRO A 382 -12.91 -13.95 21.77
C PRO A 382 -14.04 -12.92 21.79
N GLY A 383 -15.28 -13.40 22.09
CA GLY A 383 -16.39 -12.61 22.56
C GLY A 383 -17.09 -11.75 21.54
N GLU A 384 -18.17 -12.25 20.98
CA GLU A 384 -19.34 -11.45 20.61
C GLU A 384 -19.85 -10.69 21.85
N ALA A 385 -19.28 -9.51 22.09
CA ALA A 385 -19.96 -8.49 22.85
C ALA A 385 -20.76 -7.67 21.83
N GLU A 386 -22.06 -7.85 21.91
CA GLU A 386 -23.13 -7.11 21.24
C GLU A 386 -22.73 -5.72 20.73
N ARG A 387 -22.46 -5.59 19.45
CA ARG A 387 -22.53 -4.28 18.77
C ARG A 387 -23.93 -4.15 18.18
N LYS A 388 -24.86 -3.69 19.03
CA LYS A 388 -26.11 -3.11 18.55
C LYS A 388 -25.75 -1.89 17.71
N TRP A 389 -26.05 -1.99 16.44
CA TRP A 389 -26.06 -0.86 15.53
C TRP A 389 -27.34 -0.05 15.80
N MET A 390 -27.21 1.13 16.40
CA MET A 390 -28.12 2.25 16.26
C MET A 390 -27.42 3.36 15.50
#